data_d203db00bf67ac2099eaef46bbd6c5d8
#
_entry.id   d203db00bf67ac2099eaef46bbd6c5d8
#
_cell.length_a   1.000
_cell.length_b   1.000
_cell.length_c   1.000
_cell.angle_alpha   90.00
_cell.angle_beta   90.00
_cell.angle_gamma   90.00
#
_symmetry.space_group_name_H-M   'P 1'
#
loop_
_entity.id
_entity.type
_entity.pdbx_description
1 polymer ?
#
loop_
_entity_poly.entity_id
_entity_poly.type
_entity_poly.pdbx_seq_one_letter_code
_entity_poly.pdbx_strand_id
1 'polypeptide(L)'
;MLFILQKFKFTLCLFLLLLLCNCQPRITNHGNFFNKENINYIKKSKLNKAEILEIFGTPSTTSTFSSNVWYYMSQVQSEKAYFNVKNISSKILKITFDRNKFVKKYSVLSEKDSYDITISKEETVSSLQNDDTLIQEFFSIFIRKLEKP
;
A
#
# COMPACT_ATOMS: atom_id res chain seq x y z
N MET A 1 -58.03 1.13 -19.17
CA MET A 1 -56.88 0.39 -19.74
C MET A 1 -55.59 1.19 -19.68
N LEU A 2 -55.54 2.44 -20.10
CA LEU A 2 -54.31 3.28 -20.05
C LEU A 2 -53.76 3.46 -18.61
N PHE A 3 -54.61 3.65 -17.62
CA PHE A 3 -54.25 3.91 -16.23
C PHE A 3 -53.54 2.69 -15.57
N ILE A 4 -53.91 1.49 -15.91
CA ILE A 4 -53.31 0.24 -15.44
C ILE A 4 -51.93 0.07 -16.05
N LEU A 5 -51.76 0.38 -17.33
CA LEU A 5 -50.48 0.31 -18.02
C LEU A 5 -49.45 1.31 -17.40
N GLN A 6 -49.89 2.49 -17.02
CA GLN A 6 -49.06 3.52 -16.44
C GLN A 6 -48.59 3.12 -15.02
N LYS A 7 -49.48 2.56 -14.22
CA LYS A 7 -49.13 2.03 -12.91
C LYS A 7 -48.14 0.86 -12.99
N PHE A 8 -48.33 -0.04 -13.96
CA PHE A 8 -47.43 -1.16 -14.22
C PHE A 8 -46.01 -0.70 -14.59
N LYS A 9 -45.89 0.30 -15.48
CA LYS A 9 -44.58 0.89 -15.84
C LYS A 9 -43.90 1.53 -14.64
N PHE A 10 -44.63 2.23 -13.78
CA PHE A 10 -44.10 2.87 -12.60
C PHE A 10 -43.59 1.82 -11.58
N THR A 11 -44.35 0.75 -11.35
CA THR A 11 -43.98 -0.35 -10.48
C THR A 11 -42.73 -1.11 -10.98
N LEU A 12 -42.66 -1.33 -12.28
CA LEU A 12 -41.54 -1.97 -12.95
C LEU A 12 -40.26 -1.10 -12.83
N CYS A 13 -40.40 0.23 -13.04
CA CYS A 13 -39.30 1.17 -12.88
C CYS A 13 -38.77 1.24 -11.41
N LEU A 14 -39.69 1.26 -10.45
CA LEU A 14 -39.36 1.22 -9.04
C LEU A 14 -38.66 -0.08 -8.64
N PHE A 15 -39.12 -1.21 -9.16
CA PHE A 15 -38.49 -2.52 -8.94
C PHE A 15 -37.09 -2.59 -9.54
N LEU A 16 -36.90 -2.06 -10.76
CA LEU A 16 -35.61 -1.98 -11.42
C LEU A 16 -34.64 -1.08 -10.64
N LEU A 17 -35.11 0.02 -10.07
CA LEU A 17 -34.32 0.94 -9.24
C LEU A 17 -33.81 0.26 -7.95
N LEU A 18 -34.65 -0.58 -7.33
CA LEU A 18 -34.27 -1.36 -6.13
C LEU A 18 -33.19 -2.41 -6.42
N LEU A 19 -33.16 -2.99 -7.63
CA LEU A 19 -32.13 -3.95 -8.02
C LEU A 19 -30.75 -3.29 -8.22
N LEU A 20 -30.70 -1.99 -8.51
CA LEU A 20 -29.43 -1.25 -8.70
C LEU A 20 -28.77 -0.83 -7.38
N CYS A 21 -29.45 -0.91 -6.24
CA CYS A 21 -28.94 -0.46 -4.94
C CYS A 21 -28.02 -1.46 -4.22
N ASN A 22 -27.72 -2.63 -4.78
CA ASN A 22 -26.92 -3.69 -4.15
C ASN A 22 -25.41 -3.52 -4.33
N CYS A 23 -24.88 -2.30 -4.22
CA CYS A 23 -23.45 -2.07 -4.32
C CYS A 23 -22.78 -2.27 -2.94
N GLN A 24 -22.37 -3.51 -2.61
CA GLN A 24 -21.61 -3.80 -1.40
C GLN A 24 -20.12 -3.46 -1.58
N PRO A 25 -19.45 -2.91 -0.55
CA PRO A 25 -18.02 -2.67 -0.61
C PRO A 25 -17.26 -4.00 -0.68
N ARG A 26 -16.27 -4.08 -1.55
CA ARG A 26 -15.34 -5.21 -1.62
C ARG A 26 -14.24 -5.01 -0.57
N ILE A 27 -14.00 -6.02 0.24
CA ILE A 27 -12.88 -6.05 1.19
C ILE A 27 -11.74 -6.81 0.54
N THR A 28 -10.58 -6.16 0.40
CA THR A 28 -9.36 -6.75 -0.16
C THR A 28 -8.26 -6.77 0.90
N ASN A 29 -7.53 -7.89 0.95
CA ASN A 29 -6.41 -8.08 1.84
C ASN A 29 -5.11 -8.04 1.03
N HIS A 30 -4.17 -7.22 1.45
CA HIS A 30 -2.86 -7.05 0.83
C HIS A 30 -1.74 -7.40 1.81
N GLY A 31 -0.69 -8.04 1.27
CA GLY A 31 0.49 -8.42 2.04
C GLY A 31 0.34 -9.71 2.83
N ASN A 32 1.19 -9.90 3.84
CA ASN A 32 1.23 -11.10 4.66
C ASN A 32 0.18 -11.02 5.76
N PHE A 33 -0.79 -11.92 5.73
CA PHE A 33 -1.80 -11.98 6.77
C PHE A 33 -1.26 -12.70 8.01
N PHE A 34 -1.29 -12.04 9.15
CA PHE A 34 -0.95 -12.65 10.43
C PHE A 34 -2.03 -12.36 11.48
N ASN A 35 -2.38 -13.39 12.24
CA ASN A 35 -3.38 -13.32 13.30
C ASN A 35 -2.73 -13.29 14.69
N LYS A 36 -3.57 -13.16 15.72
CA LYS A 36 -3.10 -13.16 17.11
C LYS A 36 -2.46 -14.50 17.52
N GLU A 37 -2.89 -15.60 16.91
CA GLU A 37 -2.39 -16.95 17.20
C GLU A 37 -0.94 -17.09 16.73
N ASN A 38 -0.64 -16.66 15.50
CA ASN A 38 0.72 -16.65 14.96
C ASN A 38 1.66 -15.80 15.81
N ILE A 39 1.20 -14.64 16.28
CA ILE A 39 1.98 -13.77 17.17
C ILE A 39 2.21 -14.44 18.53
N ASN A 40 1.19 -15.09 19.10
CA ASN A 40 1.31 -15.83 20.36
C ASN A 40 2.28 -17.00 20.23
N TYR A 41 2.36 -17.63 19.05
CA TYR A 41 3.31 -18.70 18.80
C TYR A 41 4.76 -18.19 18.86
N ILE A 42 5.05 -17.04 18.26
CA ILE A 42 6.37 -16.39 18.39
C ILE A 42 6.72 -16.13 19.86
N LYS A 43 5.72 -15.70 20.65
CA LYS A 43 5.92 -15.36 22.07
C LYS A 43 6.28 -16.58 22.91
N LYS A 44 5.73 -17.75 22.61
CA LYS A 44 5.87 -18.97 23.39
C LYS A 44 7.11 -19.79 23.01
N SER A 45 7.55 -19.72 21.78
CA SER A 45 8.57 -20.58 21.20
C SER A 45 9.79 -19.75 20.76
N LYS A 46 10.98 -20.30 20.98
CA LYS A 46 12.23 -19.72 20.49
C LYS A 46 12.44 -20.12 19.04
N LEU A 47 11.78 -19.41 18.12
CA LEU A 47 11.75 -19.72 16.70
C LEU A 47 13.01 -19.24 15.97
N ASN A 48 13.42 -20.02 14.96
CA ASN A 48 14.48 -19.64 14.03
C ASN A 48 13.92 -19.03 12.75
N LYS A 49 14.80 -18.49 11.87
CA LYS A 49 14.41 -17.89 10.60
C LYS A 49 13.63 -18.83 9.68
N ALA A 50 13.96 -20.12 9.65
CA ALA A 50 13.29 -21.10 8.79
C ALA A 50 11.84 -21.36 9.24
N GLU A 51 11.65 -21.51 10.55
CA GLU A 51 10.31 -21.67 11.14
C GLU A 51 9.44 -20.43 10.95
N ILE A 52 10.03 -19.23 11.02
CA ILE A 52 9.30 -17.98 10.71
C ILE A 52 8.88 -17.95 9.24
N LEU A 53 9.75 -18.39 8.30
CA LEU A 53 9.39 -18.50 6.88
C LEU A 53 8.26 -19.51 6.63
N GLU A 54 8.23 -20.61 7.38
CA GLU A 54 7.18 -21.61 7.27
C GLU A 54 5.82 -21.10 7.77
N ILE A 55 5.82 -20.32 8.87
CA ILE A 55 4.59 -19.80 9.50
C ILE A 55 4.03 -18.58 8.76
N PHE A 56 4.89 -17.63 8.37
CA PHE A 56 4.51 -16.33 7.83
C PHE A 56 4.79 -16.18 6.33
N GLY A 57 5.52 -17.12 5.72
CA GLY A 57 6.00 -16.99 4.36
C GLY A 57 7.18 -16.02 4.24
N THR A 58 7.43 -15.56 3.01
CA THR A 58 8.47 -14.58 2.73
C THR A 58 8.13 -13.23 3.34
N PRO A 59 9.10 -12.51 3.97
CA PRO A 59 8.83 -11.19 4.52
C PRO A 59 8.51 -10.19 3.41
N SER A 60 7.64 -9.22 3.71
CA SER A 60 7.30 -8.13 2.78
C SER A 60 8.53 -7.29 2.43
N THR A 61 9.42 -7.08 3.40
CA THR A 61 10.71 -6.42 3.21
C THR A 61 11.68 -6.76 4.33
N THR A 62 12.95 -6.56 4.08
CA THR A 62 14.03 -6.69 5.05
C THR A 62 14.70 -5.33 5.26
N SER A 63 15.31 -5.12 6.44
CA SER A 63 16.00 -3.85 6.69
C SER A 63 17.23 -3.71 5.80
N THR A 64 17.38 -2.54 5.18
CA THR A 64 18.55 -2.18 4.37
C THR A 64 19.85 -2.18 5.20
N PHE A 65 19.76 -1.84 6.49
CA PHE A 65 20.92 -1.74 7.37
C PHE A 65 21.26 -3.06 8.09
N SER A 66 20.34 -4.04 8.07
CA SER A 66 20.53 -5.31 8.76
C SER A 66 19.67 -6.42 8.18
N SER A 67 20.31 -7.44 7.59
CA SER A 67 19.63 -8.64 7.09
C SER A 67 18.92 -9.46 8.17
N ASN A 68 19.10 -9.08 9.45
CA ASN A 68 18.52 -9.74 10.61
C ASN A 68 17.21 -9.09 11.09
N VAL A 69 16.67 -8.11 10.35
CA VAL A 69 15.37 -7.49 10.65
C VAL A 69 14.44 -7.69 9.49
N TRP A 70 13.33 -8.36 9.76
CA TRP A 70 12.27 -8.65 8.80
C TRP A 70 10.99 -7.92 9.14
N TYR A 71 10.28 -7.47 8.10
CA TYR A 71 9.00 -6.79 8.23
C TYR A 71 7.94 -7.55 7.43
N TYR A 72 6.85 -7.86 8.09
CA TYR A 72 5.63 -8.42 7.50
C TYR A 72 4.55 -7.36 7.56
N MET A 73 4.01 -6.98 6.42
CA MET A 73 2.97 -5.96 6.31
C MET A 73 1.64 -6.63 5.98
N SER A 74 0.59 -6.24 6.68
CA SER A 74 -0.78 -6.67 6.44
C SER A 74 -1.66 -5.43 6.35
N GLN A 75 -2.40 -5.31 5.25
CA GLN A 75 -3.29 -4.19 5.00
C GLN A 75 -4.66 -4.71 4.55
N VAL A 76 -5.71 -4.20 5.18
CA VAL A 76 -7.10 -4.47 4.82
C VAL A 76 -7.69 -3.20 4.27
N GLN A 77 -8.21 -3.28 3.04
CA GLN A 77 -8.81 -2.15 2.34
C GLN A 77 -10.27 -2.43 2.02
N SER A 78 -11.08 -1.39 2.02
CA SER A 78 -12.45 -1.40 1.51
C SER A 78 -12.51 -0.60 0.23
N GLU A 79 -12.90 -1.27 -0.83
CA GLU A 79 -13.09 -0.69 -2.15
C GLU A 79 -14.58 -0.58 -2.43
N LYS A 80 -15.07 0.62 -2.69
CA LYS A 80 -16.43 0.87 -3.13
C LYS A 80 -16.36 1.33 -4.59
N ALA A 81 -17.14 0.72 -5.47
CA ALA A 81 -17.20 1.14 -6.87
C ALA A 81 -17.39 2.66 -6.97
N TYR A 82 -16.58 3.32 -7.78
CA TYR A 82 -16.57 4.79 -8.01
C TYR A 82 -16.15 5.66 -6.82
N PHE A 83 -15.72 5.07 -5.68
CA PHE A 83 -15.26 5.81 -4.52
C PHE A 83 -13.79 5.48 -4.21
N ASN A 84 -13.15 6.38 -3.46
CA ASN A 84 -11.77 6.19 -3.04
C ASN A 84 -11.61 4.93 -2.16
N VAL A 85 -10.51 4.21 -2.38
CA VAL A 85 -10.11 3.08 -1.54
C VAL A 85 -9.86 3.57 -0.12
N LYS A 86 -10.51 2.94 0.86
CA LYS A 86 -10.34 3.27 2.27
C LYS A 86 -9.57 2.16 2.98
N ASN A 87 -8.49 2.52 3.65
CA ASN A 87 -7.81 1.61 4.56
C ASN A 87 -8.67 1.35 5.80
N ILE A 88 -8.97 0.08 6.07
CA ILE A 88 -9.69 -0.33 7.28
C ILE A 88 -8.70 -0.63 8.40
N SER A 89 -7.59 -1.29 8.07
CA SER A 89 -6.58 -1.71 9.04
C SER A 89 -5.24 -1.90 8.38
N SER A 90 -4.19 -1.37 8.99
CA SER A 90 -2.80 -1.62 8.62
C SER A 90 -2.04 -2.11 9.84
N LYS A 91 -1.26 -3.19 9.66
CA LYS A 91 -0.44 -3.77 10.72
C LYS A 91 0.92 -4.15 10.16
N ILE A 92 1.96 -3.91 10.93
CA ILE A 92 3.32 -4.28 10.59
C ILE A 92 3.88 -5.11 11.73
N LEU A 93 4.30 -6.33 11.41
CA LEU A 93 5.05 -7.18 12.33
C LEU A 93 6.54 -7.06 12.01
N LYS A 94 7.31 -6.50 12.93
CA LYS A 94 8.77 -6.41 12.87
C LYS A 94 9.37 -7.52 13.68
N ILE A 95 10.22 -8.34 13.08
CA ILE A 95 10.94 -9.43 13.74
C ILE A 95 12.43 -9.15 13.62
N THR A 96 13.13 -9.18 14.75
CA THR A 96 14.59 -9.03 14.84
C THR A 96 15.21 -10.36 15.26
N PHE A 97 16.17 -10.85 14.49
CA PHE A 97 16.90 -12.08 14.77
C PHE A 97 18.24 -11.78 15.42
N ASP A 98 18.74 -12.74 16.20
CA ASP A 98 20.09 -12.72 16.72
C ASP A 98 21.13 -13.23 15.69
N ARG A 99 22.42 -13.29 16.10
CA ARG A 99 23.50 -13.82 15.25
C ARG A 99 23.30 -15.29 14.90
N ASN A 100 22.62 -16.05 15.75
CA ASN A 100 22.32 -17.48 15.59
C ASN A 100 21.04 -17.72 14.80
N LYS A 101 20.45 -16.66 14.18
CA LYS A 101 19.20 -16.71 13.38
C LYS A 101 17.94 -17.05 14.18
N PHE A 102 17.94 -16.94 15.51
CA PHE A 102 16.76 -17.07 16.36
C PHE A 102 16.10 -15.71 16.59
N VAL A 103 14.78 -15.71 16.82
CA VAL A 103 14.02 -14.51 17.15
C VAL A 103 14.53 -13.92 18.47
N LYS A 104 15.09 -12.71 18.41
CA LYS A 104 15.54 -11.94 19.55
C LYS A 104 14.44 -11.05 20.11
N LYS A 105 13.71 -10.38 19.22
CA LYS A 105 12.63 -9.43 19.57
C LYS A 105 11.62 -9.36 18.43
N TYR A 106 10.35 -9.18 18.76
CA TYR A 106 9.33 -8.81 17.81
C TYR A 106 8.53 -7.62 18.33
N SER A 107 7.93 -6.87 17.42
CA SER A 107 6.98 -5.79 17.72
C SER A 107 5.90 -5.74 16.66
N VAL A 108 4.67 -5.47 17.08
CA VAL A 108 3.52 -5.24 16.20
C VAL A 108 3.21 -3.77 16.26
N LEU A 109 3.28 -3.12 15.12
CA LEU A 109 2.87 -1.72 14.93
C LEU A 109 1.49 -1.75 14.26
N SER A 110 0.60 -0.90 14.72
CA SER A 110 -0.75 -0.75 14.18
C SER A 110 -0.97 0.70 13.75
N GLU A 111 -2.11 0.98 13.14
CA GLU A 111 -2.49 2.32 12.71
C GLU A 111 -2.46 3.37 13.84
N LYS A 112 -2.64 2.93 15.09
CA LYS A 112 -2.53 3.80 16.28
C LYS A 112 -1.10 4.29 16.55
N ASP A 113 -0.11 3.59 15.99
CA ASP A 113 1.32 3.92 16.10
C ASP A 113 1.82 4.72 14.89
N SER A 114 0.92 5.06 13.94
CA SER A 114 1.23 5.86 12.76
C SER A 114 1.25 7.33 13.11
N TYR A 115 2.29 8.04 12.66
CA TYR A 115 2.38 9.50 12.74
C TYR A 115 1.93 10.06 11.39
N ASP A 116 1.11 11.11 11.44
CA ASP A 116 0.78 11.90 10.26
C ASP A 116 2.04 12.69 9.84
N ILE A 117 2.70 12.23 8.80
CA ILE A 117 3.85 12.93 8.24
C ILE A 117 3.28 14.03 7.36
N THR A 118 3.24 15.27 7.86
CA THR A 118 3.07 16.45 7.01
C THR A 118 4.31 16.54 6.14
N ILE A 119 4.13 16.26 4.86
CA ILE A 119 5.18 16.49 3.86
C ILE A 119 5.38 18.00 3.81
N SER A 120 6.51 18.50 4.35
CA SER A 120 6.90 19.87 4.11
C SER A 120 7.12 20.02 2.60
N LYS A 121 6.38 20.93 1.98
CA LYS A 121 6.55 21.29 0.56
C LYS A 121 7.80 22.17 0.35
N GLU A 122 8.79 22.08 1.20
CA GLU A 122 10.10 22.65 0.91
C GLU A 122 10.66 21.82 -0.24
N GLU A 123 10.58 22.38 -1.43
CA GLU A 123 11.35 21.90 -2.57
C GLU A 123 12.81 21.90 -2.12
N THR A 124 13.36 20.73 -1.89
CA THR A 124 14.79 20.57 -1.85
C THR A 124 15.25 20.87 -3.26
N VAL A 125 15.59 22.10 -3.52
CA VAL A 125 16.26 22.49 -4.76
C VAL A 125 17.54 21.67 -4.76
N SER A 126 17.47 20.53 -5.43
CA SER A 126 18.65 19.76 -5.77
C SER A 126 19.55 20.76 -6.49
N SER A 127 20.75 20.96 -6.00
CA SER A 127 21.78 21.81 -6.61
C SER A 127 22.30 21.25 -7.94
N LEU A 128 21.41 20.67 -8.74
CA LEU A 128 21.60 20.40 -10.17
C LEU A 128 21.29 21.66 -10.97
N GLN A 129 21.88 22.78 -10.52
CA GLN A 129 21.82 24.08 -11.22
C GLN A 129 22.69 24.08 -12.48
N ASN A 130 23.20 22.91 -12.90
CA ASN A 130 24.06 22.80 -14.07
C ASN A 130 23.39 22.17 -15.30
N ASP A 131 22.17 21.63 -15.18
CA ASP A 131 21.53 20.98 -16.34
C ASP A 131 20.98 22.01 -17.34
N ASP A 132 20.53 23.17 -16.89
CA ASP A 132 20.06 24.24 -17.79
C ASP A 132 21.20 24.82 -18.63
N THR A 133 22.42 24.89 -18.10
CA THR A 133 23.61 25.33 -18.84
C THR A 133 24.01 24.32 -19.92
N LEU A 134 23.94 23.02 -19.66
CA LEU A 134 24.26 21.99 -20.64
C LEU A 134 23.24 21.95 -21.77
N ILE A 135 21.94 22.13 -21.46
CA ILE A 135 20.88 22.19 -22.47
C ILE A 135 21.04 23.44 -23.32
N GLN A 136 21.32 24.62 -22.74
CA GLN A 136 21.58 25.86 -23.47
C GLN A 136 22.85 25.75 -24.34
N GLU A 137 23.89 25.11 -23.85
CA GLU A 137 25.11 24.87 -24.60
C GLU A 137 24.89 23.92 -25.78
N PHE A 138 24.12 22.88 -25.58
CA PHE A 138 23.72 21.94 -26.63
C PHE A 138 22.88 22.63 -27.73
N PHE A 139 21.90 23.43 -27.35
CA PHE A 139 21.08 24.20 -28.28
C PHE A 139 21.92 25.27 -29.04
N SER A 140 22.86 25.91 -28.39
CA SER A 140 23.72 26.91 -29.03
C SER A 140 24.65 26.29 -30.09
N ILE A 141 25.15 25.10 -29.82
CA ILE A 141 25.96 24.32 -30.78
C ILE A 141 25.11 23.87 -31.97
N PHE A 142 23.89 23.43 -31.73
CA PHE A 142 22.97 22.98 -32.77
C PHE A 142 22.54 24.13 -33.70
N ILE A 143 22.21 25.29 -33.17
CA ILE A 143 21.82 26.51 -33.93
C ILE A 143 23.01 26.97 -34.76
N ARG A 144 24.23 27.00 -34.20
CA ARG A 144 25.43 27.40 -34.91
C ARG A 144 25.79 26.48 -36.10
N LYS A 145 25.36 25.25 -36.02
CA LYS A 145 25.56 24.24 -37.08
C LYS A 145 24.56 24.39 -38.23
N LEU A 146 23.37 24.97 -37.95
CA LEU A 146 22.34 25.23 -38.96
C LEU A 146 22.56 26.60 -39.70
N GLU A 147 23.34 27.49 -39.14
CA GLU A 147 23.62 28.84 -39.71
C GLU A 147 24.87 28.88 -40.60
N LYS A 148 25.55 27.75 -40.85
CA LYS A 148 26.63 27.73 -41.83
C LYS A 148 26.07 27.46 -43.23
N PRO A 149 26.20 28.43 -44.18
CA PRO A 149 25.78 28.24 -45.56
C PRO A 149 26.58 27.16 -46.29
#